data_a719bee5cc29ad27f9126f518ea06cd7
#
_entry.id   a719bee5cc29ad27f9126f518ea06cd7
#
_cell.length_a   1.000
_cell.length_b   1.000
_cell.length_c   1.000
_cell.angle_alpha   90.00
_cell.angle_beta   90.00
_cell.angle_gamma   90.00
#
_symmetry.space_group_name_H-M   'P 1'
#
loop_
_entity.id
_entity.type
_entity.pdbx_description
1 polymer ?
#
loop_
_entity_poly.entity_id
_entity_poly.type
_entity_poly.pdbx_seq_one_letter_code
_entity_poly.pdbx_strand_id
1 'polypeptide(L)'
;MFYAGNEEDMSIILDHVNYIYGADTPLAVKALDDVCLQIPDGQFVGIIGHTGSGKSTLVQHLNGLIRASSGSIYFNGEDIYDKGYNMKQLRSKVGLVFQYPEHQLFEIDVFTDVCFGPKNLGLDKKEIELRAYDALRKVGLPDELFYQSPFELSGGQKRRVAIAGVLAMKPEVLVLDEPTAGLDPKGRDEILHQIKKLQTETGMTIILVSHSMEDVAEYVDRIIVMNKGSVMFDDIPRKVFAHYKELEEVGLAAPQVTYILHELKKRGLNVDTSATTIEEAAETILETLC
;
A
#
# COMPACT_ATOMS: atom_id res chain seq x y z
N MET A 1 17.15 0.72 -14.52
CA MET A 1 17.01 1.86 -15.44
C MET A 1 16.24 2.91 -14.66
N PHE A 2 16.92 3.90 -14.07
CA PHE A 2 16.30 4.90 -13.20
C PHE A 2 15.28 5.71 -14.02
N TYR A 3 14.08 5.88 -13.45
CA TYR A 3 13.08 6.79 -14.01
C TYR A 3 13.70 8.19 -14.06
N ALA A 4 13.82 8.77 -15.26
CA ALA A 4 14.28 10.14 -15.47
C ALA A 4 13.10 11.14 -15.24
N GLY A 5 12.49 11.09 -14.04
CA GLY A 5 11.61 12.15 -13.56
C GLY A 5 12.45 13.21 -12.86
N ASN A 6 12.01 14.47 -12.89
CA ASN A 6 12.65 15.52 -12.11
C ASN A 6 12.55 15.14 -10.61
N GLU A 7 13.62 15.39 -9.84
CA GLU A 7 13.63 15.13 -8.37
C GLU A 7 12.49 15.87 -7.63
N GLU A 8 11.91 16.90 -8.24
CA GLU A 8 10.80 17.70 -7.72
C GLU A 8 9.44 16.95 -7.72
N ASP A 9 9.30 15.84 -8.49
CA ASP A 9 8.05 15.06 -8.60
C ASP A 9 8.09 13.74 -7.82
N MET A 10 9.02 13.56 -6.88
CA MET A 10 9.20 12.32 -6.12
C MET A 10 8.85 12.50 -4.66
N SER A 11 7.77 11.85 -4.18
CA SER A 11 7.38 11.87 -2.76
C SER A 11 8.42 11.22 -1.86
N ILE A 12 8.93 10.02 -2.25
CA ILE A 12 9.81 9.21 -1.40
C ILE A 12 10.95 8.65 -2.24
N ILE A 13 12.19 8.80 -1.74
CA ILE A 13 13.38 8.18 -2.30
C ILE A 13 14.09 7.39 -1.21
N LEU A 14 14.40 6.12 -1.47
CA LEU A 14 15.29 5.29 -0.68
C LEU A 14 16.61 5.15 -1.43
N ASP A 15 17.70 5.46 -0.75
CA ASP A 15 19.05 5.41 -1.30
C ASP A 15 19.91 4.46 -0.47
N HIS A 16 20.23 3.29 -1.04
CA HIS A 16 21.04 2.23 -0.44
C HIS A 16 20.63 1.84 0.99
N VAL A 17 19.30 1.74 1.23
CA VAL A 17 18.73 1.48 2.55
C VAL A 17 18.97 0.05 2.98
N ASN A 18 19.60 -0.12 4.14
CA ASN A 18 19.80 -1.41 4.79
C ASN A 18 19.18 -1.40 6.20
N TYR A 19 18.67 -2.56 6.62
CA TYR A 19 18.18 -2.71 7.99
C TYR A 19 18.41 -4.10 8.54
N ILE A 20 18.95 -4.16 9.76
CA ILE A 20 19.27 -5.39 10.48
C ILE A 20 18.57 -5.37 11.84
N TYR A 21 17.64 -6.30 12.04
CA TYR A 21 17.06 -6.54 13.36
C TYR A 21 18.12 -7.17 14.27
N GLY A 22 18.25 -6.68 15.50
CA GLY A 22 19.16 -7.25 16.49
C GLY A 22 20.63 -7.26 16.05
N ALA A 23 21.12 -6.19 15.41
CA ALA A 23 22.47 -6.10 14.82
C ALA A 23 23.62 -6.51 15.78
N ASP A 24 23.44 -6.24 17.08
CA ASP A 24 24.45 -6.53 18.11
C ASP A 24 24.20 -7.88 18.82
N THR A 25 23.37 -8.75 18.24
CA THR A 25 23.02 -10.04 18.85
C THR A 25 23.34 -11.22 17.92
N PRO A 26 23.50 -12.45 18.48
CA PRO A 26 23.66 -13.65 17.66
C PRO A 26 22.44 -13.97 16.76
N LEU A 27 21.31 -13.30 16.97
CA LEU A 27 20.06 -13.45 16.21
C LEU A 27 19.86 -12.30 15.19
N ALA A 28 20.95 -11.68 14.74
CA ALA A 28 20.88 -10.62 13.73
C ALA A 28 20.25 -11.13 12.44
N VAL A 29 19.21 -10.41 11.97
CA VAL A 29 18.51 -10.73 10.72
C VAL A 29 18.51 -9.50 9.83
N LYS A 30 19.12 -9.60 8.64
CA LYS A 30 19.08 -8.55 7.64
C LYS A 30 17.70 -8.57 6.97
N ALA A 31 16.88 -7.55 7.23
CA ALA A 31 15.51 -7.44 6.74
C ALA A 31 15.39 -6.56 5.50
N LEU A 32 16.30 -5.57 5.34
CA LEU A 32 16.47 -4.83 4.10
C LEU A 32 17.94 -4.89 3.69
N ASP A 33 18.18 -5.11 2.40
CA ASP A 33 19.47 -5.30 1.78
C ASP A 33 19.60 -4.43 0.53
N ASP A 34 20.28 -3.30 0.67
CA ASP A 34 20.63 -2.38 -0.40
C ASP A 34 19.41 -1.91 -1.23
N VAL A 35 18.35 -1.50 -0.54
CA VAL A 35 17.11 -1.07 -1.19
C VAL A 35 17.26 0.33 -1.75
N CYS A 36 17.12 0.45 -3.08
CA CYS A 36 17.03 1.69 -3.82
C CYS A 36 15.67 1.77 -4.51
N LEU A 37 14.86 2.78 -4.15
CA LEU A 37 13.51 2.97 -4.69
C LEU A 37 13.21 4.45 -4.84
N GLN A 38 12.42 4.78 -5.86
CA GLN A 38 11.87 6.12 -6.06
C GLN A 38 10.36 5.98 -6.26
N ILE A 39 9.56 6.64 -5.45
CA ILE A 39 8.10 6.60 -5.51
C ILE A 39 7.62 8.01 -5.90
N PRO A 40 7.11 8.17 -7.14
CA PRO A 40 6.55 9.43 -7.60
C PRO A 40 5.27 9.82 -6.88
N ASP A 41 4.96 11.12 -6.90
CA ASP A 41 3.69 11.63 -6.41
C ASP A 41 2.50 11.09 -7.22
N GLY A 42 1.39 10.87 -6.53
CA GLY A 42 0.11 10.48 -7.13
C GLY A 42 0.06 9.05 -7.67
N GLN A 43 1.11 8.24 -7.55
CA GLN A 43 1.15 6.88 -8.04
C GLN A 43 0.47 5.91 -7.07
N PHE A 44 -0.22 4.90 -7.61
CA PHE A 44 -0.70 3.76 -6.84
C PHE A 44 0.28 2.59 -6.99
N VAL A 45 1.07 2.33 -5.96
CA VAL A 45 2.15 1.32 -5.96
C VAL A 45 1.73 0.10 -5.16
N GLY A 46 1.88 -1.09 -5.72
CA GLY A 46 1.75 -2.36 -5.02
C GLY A 46 3.11 -2.88 -4.57
N ILE A 47 3.22 -3.33 -3.33
CA ILE A 47 4.41 -4.04 -2.82
C ILE A 47 4.01 -5.49 -2.53
N ILE A 48 4.61 -6.43 -3.26
CA ILE A 48 4.39 -7.86 -3.08
C ILE A 48 5.68 -8.59 -2.70
N GLY A 49 5.54 -9.80 -2.19
CA GLY A 49 6.66 -10.64 -1.77
C GLY A 49 6.19 -11.70 -0.77
N HIS A 50 6.94 -12.78 -0.62
CA HIS A 50 6.65 -13.82 0.37
C HIS A 50 6.76 -13.28 1.82
N THR A 51 6.23 -14.03 2.78
CA THR A 51 6.38 -13.71 4.21
C THR A 51 7.87 -13.65 4.58
N GLY A 52 8.30 -12.58 5.26
CA GLY A 52 9.71 -12.37 5.60
C GLY A 52 10.57 -11.77 4.48
N SER A 53 9.99 -11.35 3.35
CA SER A 53 10.76 -10.70 2.26
C SER A 53 11.17 -9.24 2.57
N GLY A 54 10.70 -8.65 3.68
CA GLY A 54 11.05 -7.29 4.09
C GLY A 54 9.97 -6.22 3.87
N LYS A 55 8.80 -6.56 3.32
CA LYS A 55 7.71 -5.59 3.00
C LYS A 55 7.30 -4.73 4.19
N SER A 56 6.87 -5.35 5.31
CA SER A 56 6.43 -4.59 6.49
C SER A 56 7.56 -3.78 7.12
N THR A 57 8.81 -4.27 7.02
CA THR A 57 9.99 -3.51 7.43
C THR A 57 10.16 -2.29 6.52
N LEU A 58 10.05 -2.46 5.20
CA LEU A 58 10.14 -1.37 4.23
C LEU A 58 9.11 -0.28 4.51
N VAL A 59 7.82 -0.64 4.66
CA VAL A 59 6.77 0.38 4.87
C VAL A 59 6.91 1.12 6.19
N GLN A 60 7.47 0.50 7.24
CA GLN A 60 7.78 1.16 8.50
C GLN A 60 8.92 2.18 8.39
N HIS A 61 9.82 2.02 7.42
CA HIS A 61 10.86 3.02 7.13
C HIS A 61 10.27 4.24 6.42
N LEU A 62 9.25 4.06 5.54
CA LEU A 62 8.67 5.16 4.77
C LEU A 62 8.06 6.26 5.64
N ASN A 63 7.48 5.91 6.80
CA ASN A 63 6.95 6.89 7.75
C ASN A 63 7.87 7.15 8.97
N GLY A 64 9.12 6.68 8.90
CA GLY A 64 10.12 6.88 9.94
C GLY A 64 9.77 6.22 11.28
N LEU A 65 8.97 5.13 11.28
CA LEU A 65 8.67 4.36 12.50
C LEU A 65 9.92 3.63 13.01
N ILE A 66 10.72 3.12 12.08
CA ILE A 66 12.04 2.54 12.36
C ILE A 66 13.11 3.27 11.54
N ARG A 67 14.33 3.31 12.07
CA ARG A 67 15.46 3.98 11.43
C ARG A 67 16.34 2.96 10.71
N ALA A 68 16.76 3.26 9.48
CA ALA A 68 17.69 2.42 8.72
C ALA A 68 19.02 2.23 9.46
N SER A 69 19.60 1.04 9.29
CA SER A 69 20.96 0.75 9.80
C SER A 69 22.03 1.47 8.98
N SER A 70 21.78 1.67 7.67
CA SER A 70 22.59 2.50 6.76
C SER A 70 21.76 2.91 5.55
N GLY A 71 22.26 3.87 4.78
CA GLY A 71 21.56 4.50 3.67
C GLY A 71 20.72 5.69 4.12
N SER A 72 20.06 6.35 3.18
CA SER A 72 19.26 7.55 3.41
C SER A 72 17.83 7.37 2.85
N ILE A 73 16.88 8.06 3.46
CA ILE A 73 15.50 8.14 2.99
C ILE A 73 15.15 9.62 2.87
N TYR A 74 14.67 10.01 1.69
CA TYR A 74 14.24 11.37 1.42
C TYR A 74 12.73 11.41 1.27
N PHE A 75 12.13 12.41 1.87
CA PHE A 75 10.71 12.75 1.68
C PHE A 75 10.63 14.18 1.18
N ASN A 76 10.03 14.38 0.00
CA ASN A 76 9.96 15.67 -0.69
C ASN A 76 11.34 16.35 -0.78
N GLY A 77 12.40 15.59 -1.10
CA GLY A 77 13.78 16.06 -1.27
C GLY A 77 14.56 16.30 0.02
N GLU A 78 13.97 16.13 1.22
CA GLU A 78 14.64 16.29 2.50
C GLU A 78 15.01 14.93 3.12
N ASP A 79 16.27 14.75 3.57
CA ASP A 79 16.69 13.54 4.29
C ASP A 79 16.00 13.49 5.65
N ILE A 80 15.19 12.45 5.89
CA ILE A 80 14.45 12.27 7.14
C ILE A 80 15.36 12.01 8.35
N TYR A 81 16.66 11.74 8.14
CA TYR A 81 17.63 11.49 9.18
C TYR A 81 18.48 12.70 9.55
N ASP A 82 18.30 13.83 8.88
CA ASP A 82 18.99 15.08 9.17
C ASP A 82 18.67 15.62 10.58
N LYS A 83 19.64 16.33 11.16
CA LYS A 83 19.47 16.98 12.47
C LYS A 83 18.38 18.05 12.39
N GLY A 84 17.33 17.86 13.18
CA GLY A 84 16.22 18.82 13.25
C GLY A 84 15.05 18.49 12.32
N TYR A 85 15.14 17.43 11.53
CA TYR A 85 14.02 16.99 10.72
C TYR A 85 12.80 16.66 11.59
N ASN A 86 11.62 17.12 11.18
CA ASN A 86 10.40 16.99 11.97
C ASN A 86 9.69 15.65 11.71
N MET A 87 10.08 14.61 12.47
CA MET A 87 9.47 13.27 12.37
C MET A 87 7.95 13.26 12.64
N LYS A 88 7.43 14.20 13.46
CA LYS A 88 5.99 14.33 13.69
C LYS A 88 5.28 14.80 12.42
N GLN A 89 5.89 15.72 11.69
CA GLN A 89 5.39 16.20 10.40
C GLN A 89 5.45 15.08 9.35
N LEU A 90 6.55 14.32 9.26
CA LEU A 90 6.63 13.16 8.37
C LEU A 90 5.46 12.20 8.60
N ARG A 91 5.24 11.78 9.85
CA ARG A 91 4.16 10.85 10.21
C ARG A 91 2.74 11.39 9.96
N SER A 92 2.58 12.70 9.88
CA SER A 92 1.31 13.30 9.46
C SER A 92 1.11 13.29 7.95
N LYS A 93 2.21 13.36 7.19
CA LYS A 93 2.21 13.38 5.73
C LYS A 93 2.26 11.97 5.12
N VAL A 94 2.95 11.03 5.77
CA VAL A 94 3.01 9.61 5.39
C VAL A 94 2.19 8.81 6.38
N GLY A 95 0.90 8.66 6.09
CA GLY A 95 -0.03 7.87 6.90
C GLY A 95 0.21 6.37 6.71
N LEU A 96 0.28 5.62 7.81
CA LEU A 96 0.44 4.16 7.80
C LEU A 96 -0.73 3.49 8.49
N VAL A 97 -1.40 2.61 7.75
CA VAL A 97 -2.45 1.69 8.24
C VAL A 97 -1.84 0.30 8.33
N PHE A 98 -1.73 -0.24 9.54
CA PHE A 98 -1.17 -1.57 9.79
C PHE A 98 -2.13 -2.68 9.44
N GLN A 99 -1.63 -3.91 9.36
CA GLN A 99 -2.43 -5.12 9.26
C GLN A 99 -3.39 -5.25 10.47
N TYR A 100 -4.65 -5.62 10.21
CA TYR A 100 -5.74 -5.65 11.20
C TYR A 100 -5.94 -4.31 11.93
N PRO A 101 -6.12 -3.20 11.20
CA PRO A 101 -6.17 -1.87 11.78
C PRO A 101 -7.37 -1.66 12.71
N GLU A 102 -8.41 -2.51 12.61
CA GLU A 102 -9.57 -2.55 13.50
C GLU A 102 -9.22 -2.83 14.97
N HIS A 103 -8.06 -3.42 15.24
CA HIS A 103 -7.59 -3.63 16.62
C HIS A 103 -7.03 -2.35 17.26
N GLN A 104 -6.88 -1.28 16.49
CA GLN A 104 -6.36 0.00 16.97
C GLN A 104 -7.47 0.97 17.43
N LEU A 105 -8.75 0.61 17.23
CA LEU A 105 -9.88 1.41 17.67
C LEU A 105 -10.07 1.27 19.19
N PHE A 106 -10.16 2.39 19.91
CA PHE A 106 -10.16 2.39 21.37
C PHE A 106 -11.11 3.42 22.00
N GLU A 107 -11.65 4.37 21.23
CA GLU A 107 -12.53 5.40 21.72
C GLU A 107 -13.97 4.91 21.91
N ILE A 108 -14.79 5.70 22.60
CA ILE A 108 -16.19 5.34 22.94
C ILE A 108 -17.10 5.32 21.73
N ASP A 109 -16.82 6.14 20.71
CA ASP A 109 -17.54 6.21 19.45
C ASP A 109 -16.59 6.42 18.27
N VAL A 110 -17.09 6.09 17.08
CA VAL A 110 -16.35 6.14 15.81
C VAL A 110 -15.84 7.54 15.52
N PHE A 111 -16.67 8.56 15.70
CA PHE A 111 -16.31 9.94 15.37
C PHE A 111 -15.16 10.45 16.25
N THR A 112 -15.23 10.15 17.54
CA THR A 112 -14.18 10.50 18.51
C THR A 112 -12.86 9.80 18.17
N ASP A 113 -12.92 8.52 17.76
CA ASP A 113 -11.74 7.75 17.35
C ASP A 113 -11.04 8.39 16.13
N VAL A 114 -11.80 8.77 15.11
CA VAL A 114 -11.26 9.43 13.92
C VAL A 114 -10.72 10.85 14.21
N CYS A 115 -11.27 11.54 15.22
CA CYS A 115 -10.76 12.83 15.67
C CYS A 115 -9.37 12.74 16.35
N PHE A 116 -8.93 11.57 16.78
CA PHE A 116 -7.69 11.39 17.54
C PHE A 116 -6.44 11.86 16.79
N GLY A 117 -6.30 11.48 15.51
CA GLY A 117 -5.18 11.91 14.66
C GLY A 117 -5.08 13.43 14.51
N PRO A 118 -6.11 14.11 14.02
CA PRO A 118 -6.17 15.58 13.91
C PRO A 118 -5.94 16.30 15.24
N LYS A 119 -6.45 15.77 16.34
CA LYS A 119 -6.23 16.33 17.69
C LYS A 119 -4.75 16.30 18.09
N ASN A 120 -4.05 15.22 17.78
CA ASN A 120 -2.60 15.09 18.03
C ASN A 120 -1.75 16.02 17.16
N LEU A 121 -2.28 16.49 16.04
CA LEU A 121 -1.65 17.52 15.22
C LEU A 121 -1.77 18.91 15.83
N GLY A 122 -2.63 19.09 16.84
CA GLY A 122 -2.85 20.37 17.52
C GLY A 122 -3.80 21.31 16.76
N LEU A 123 -4.68 20.75 15.93
CA LEU A 123 -5.69 21.53 15.18
C LEU A 123 -6.77 22.05 16.12
N ASP A 124 -7.46 23.11 15.69
CA ASP A 124 -8.62 23.61 16.42
C ASP A 124 -9.83 22.66 16.30
N LYS A 125 -10.77 22.77 17.23
CA LYS A 125 -11.90 21.84 17.34
C LYS A 125 -12.73 21.76 16.04
N LYS A 126 -12.95 22.89 15.38
CA LYS A 126 -13.78 22.94 14.16
C LYS A 126 -13.11 22.20 13.00
N GLU A 127 -11.79 22.39 12.83
CA GLU A 127 -11.01 21.68 11.79
C GLU A 127 -10.92 20.20 12.09
N ILE A 128 -10.76 19.79 13.35
CA ILE A 128 -10.78 18.37 13.77
C ILE A 128 -12.09 17.71 13.35
N GLU A 129 -13.23 18.31 13.74
CA GLU A 129 -14.56 17.79 13.43
C GLU A 129 -14.79 17.70 11.92
N LEU A 130 -14.43 18.75 11.17
CA LEU A 130 -14.57 18.79 9.71
C LEU A 130 -13.77 17.67 9.04
N ARG A 131 -12.52 17.48 9.44
CA ARG A 131 -11.66 16.42 8.88
C ARG A 131 -12.17 15.02 9.21
N ALA A 132 -12.67 14.80 10.41
CA ALA A 132 -13.24 13.52 10.80
C ALA A 132 -14.49 13.18 9.99
N TYR A 133 -15.43 14.12 9.81
CA TYR A 133 -16.61 13.93 8.96
C TYR A 133 -16.23 13.63 7.50
N ASP A 134 -15.30 14.42 6.94
CA ASP A 134 -14.84 14.24 5.56
C ASP A 134 -14.19 12.85 5.37
N ALA A 135 -13.32 12.44 6.30
CA ALA A 135 -12.64 11.16 6.24
C ALA A 135 -13.62 9.96 6.34
N LEU A 136 -14.59 10.01 7.27
CA LEU A 136 -15.61 8.97 7.43
C LEU A 136 -16.47 8.80 6.17
N ARG A 137 -16.86 9.90 5.54
CA ARG A 137 -17.59 9.86 4.27
C ARG A 137 -16.75 9.34 3.12
N LYS A 138 -15.48 9.73 3.05
CA LYS A 138 -14.53 9.24 2.03
C LYS A 138 -14.32 7.74 2.06
N VAL A 139 -14.40 7.10 3.22
CA VAL A 139 -14.34 5.64 3.34
C VAL A 139 -15.70 4.97 3.17
N GLY A 140 -16.76 5.73 2.87
CA GLY A 140 -18.09 5.21 2.62
C GLY A 140 -18.78 4.66 3.88
N LEU A 141 -18.49 5.21 5.05
CA LEU A 141 -19.21 4.85 6.28
C LEU A 141 -20.52 5.62 6.36
N PRO A 142 -21.68 4.96 6.61
CA PRO A 142 -22.97 5.63 6.79
C PRO A 142 -22.97 6.58 8.00
N ASP A 143 -23.61 7.76 7.85
CA ASP A 143 -23.62 8.81 8.88
C ASP A 143 -24.23 8.34 10.22
N GLU A 144 -25.19 7.40 10.18
CA GLU A 144 -25.82 6.81 11.37
C GLU A 144 -24.87 6.01 12.27
N LEU A 145 -23.71 5.60 11.73
CA LEU A 145 -22.70 4.84 12.46
C LEU A 145 -21.67 5.73 13.18
N PHE A 146 -21.63 7.04 12.90
CA PHE A 146 -20.57 7.92 13.39
C PHE A 146 -20.50 8.00 14.92
N TYR A 147 -21.64 7.92 15.59
CA TYR A 147 -21.74 8.01 17.06
C TYR A 147 -22.00 6.67 17.73
N GLN A 148 -21.86 5.56 16.98
CA GLN A 148 -21.93 4.22 17.54
C GLN A 148 -20.56 3.80 18.08
N SER A 149 -20.58 2.83 19.01
CA SER A 149 -19.36 2.22 19.52
C SER A 149 -18.62 1.47 18.38
N PRO A 150 -17.30 1.68 18.19
CA PRO A 150 -16.53 0.91 17.22
C PRO A 150 -16.66 -0.61 17.43
N PHE A 151 -16.91 -1.06 18.66
CA PHE A 151 -17.02 -2.49 18.99
C PHE A 151 -18.29 -3.15 18.45
N GLU A 152 -19.33 -2.37 18.13
CA GLU A 152 -20.60 -2.84 17.57
C GLU A 152 -20.57 -2.97 16.05
N LEU A 153 -19.53 -2.46 15.40
CA LEU A 153 -19.38 -2.47 13.94
C LEU A 153 -18.92 -3.84 13.42
N SER A 154 -19.28 -4.15 12.17
CA SER A 154 -18.69 -5.28 11.42
C SER A 154 -17.18 -5.08 11.19
N GLY A 155 -16.45 -6.16 10.91
CA GLY A 155 -15.01 -6.09 10.65
C GLY A 155 -14.65 -5.12 9.51
N GLY A 156 -15.40 -5.16 8.41
CA GLY A 156 -15.20 -4.22 7.29
C GLY A 156 -15.49 -2.76 7.66
N GLN A 157 -16.53 -2.50 8.47
CA GLN A 157 -16.83 -1.16 8.97
C GLN A 157 -15.73 -0.64 9.91
N LYS A 158 -15.27 -1.47 10.86
CA LYS A 158 -14.12 -1.13 11.74
C LYS A 158 -12.89 -0.74 10.94
N ARG A 159 -12.59 -1.51 9.88
CA ARG A 159 -11.45 -1.25 9.00
C ARG A 159 -11.56 0.07 8.28
N ARG A 160 -12.76 0.41 7.78
CA ARG A 160 -13.03 1.74 7.18
C ARG A 160 -12.81 2.86 8.19
N VAL A 161 -13.24 2.68 9.44
CA VAL A 161 -13.01 3.66 10.53
C VAL A 161 -11.52 3.86 10.78
N ALA A 162 -10.75 2.79 10.88
CA ALA A 162 -9.30 2.87 11.10
C ALA A 162 -8.57 3.57 9.93
N ILE A 163 -8.97 3.29 8.68
CA ILE A 163 -8.46 4.01 7.50
C ILE A 163 -8.86 5.50 7.58
N ALA A 164 -10.10 5.80 7.96
CA ALA A 164 -10.58 7.19 8.13
C ALA A 164 -9.75 7.94 9.18
N GLY A 165 -9.37 7.31 10.29
CA GLY A 165 -8.52 7.89 11.32
C GLY A 165 -7.16 8.39 10.79
N VAL A 166 -6.58 7.65 9.84
CA VAL A 166 -5.35 8.06 9.16
C VAL A 166 -5.64 9.15 8.11
N LEU A 167 -6.70 9.00 7.31
CA LEU A 167 -7.09 9.98 6.29
C LEU A 167 -7.46 11.35 6.88
N ALA A 168 -8.01 11.40 8.09
CA ALA A 168 -8.34 12.64 8.79
C ALA A 168 -7.13 13.53 9.06
N MET A 169 -5.92 12.98 9.06
CA MET A 169 -4.67 13.75 9.14
C MET A 169 -4.33 14.45 7.81
N LYS A 170 -5.02 14.12 6.70
CA LYS A 170 -4.77 14.58 5.32
C LYS A 170 -3.33 14.25 4.87
N PRO A 171 -2.94 12.97 4.86
CA PRO A 171 -1.61 12.58 4.42
C PRO A 171 -1.42 12.83 2.92
N GLU A 172 -0.16 13.04 2.50
CA GLU A 172 0.26 13.11 1.09
C GLU A 172 0.47 11.69 0.52
N VAL A 173 0.94 10.77 1.38
CA VAL A 173 1.15 9.36 1.06
C VAL A 173 0.35 8.50 2.04
N LEU A 174 -0.42 7.56 1.53
CA LEU A 174 -1.16 6.56 2.32
C LEU A 174 -0.55 5.18 2.11
N VAL A 175 0.04 4.62 3.15
CA VAL A 175 0.58 3.26 3.17
C VAL A 175 -0.42 2.34 3.85
N LEU A 176 -0.77 1.24 3.16
CA LEU A 176 -1.75 0.25 3.60
C LEU A 176 -1.07 -1.12 3.65
N ASP A 177 -0.80 -1.62 4.85
CA ASP A 177 -0.20 -2.94 5.05
C ASP A 177 -1.31 -4.00 5.20
N GLU A 178 -1.57 -4.74 4.11
CA GLU A 178 -2.59 -5.79 4.01
C GLU A 178 -4.00 -5.33 4.46
N PRO A 179 -4.56 -4.25 3.88
CA PRO A 179 -5.81 -3.66 4.36
C PRO A 179 -7.02 -4.58 4.16
N THR A 180 -6.91 -5.64 3.38
CA THR A 180 -8.00 -6.57 3.04
C THR A 180 -7.89 -7.93 3.74
N ALA A 181 -6.84 -8.15 4.55
CA ALA A 181 -6.62 -9.41 5.24
C ALA A 181 -7.82 -9.81 6.12
N GLY A 182 -8.32 -11.04 5.95
CA GLY A 182 -9.43 -11.58 6.75
C GLY A 182 -10.83 -11.07 6.40
N LEU A 183 -10.98 -10.25 5.35
CA LEU A 183 -12.29 -9.87 4.82
C LEU A 183 -12.83 -10.93 3.84
N ASP A 184 -14.15 -10.98 3.72
CA ASP A 184 -14.81 -11.69 2.64
C ASP A 184 -14.54 -11.02 1.27
N PRO A 185 -14.75 -11.69 0.13
CA PRO A 185 -14.46 -11.13 -1.18
C PRO A 185 -15.16 -9.79 -1.43
N LYS A 186 -16.44 -9.67 -1.06
CA LYS A 186 -17.20 -8.44 -1.25
C LYS A 186 -16.62 -7.27 -0.44
N GLY A 187 -16.31 -7.49 0.84
CA GLY A 187 -15.73 -6.46 1.71
C GLY A 187 -14.35 -6.03 1.24
N ARG A 188 -13.57 -6.97 0.68
CA ARG A 188 -12.26 -6.69 0.06
C ARG A 188 -12.41 -5.76 -1.14
N ASP A 189 -13.26 -6.12 -2.09
CA ASP A 189 -13.48 -5.34 -3.32
C ASP A 189 -14.03 -3.94 -3.01
N GLU A 190 -14.95 -3.82 -2.07
CA GLU A 190 -15.48 -2.53 -1.62
C GLU A 190 -14.40 -1.61 -1.05
N ILE A 191 -13.47 -2.13 -0.25
CA ILE A 191 -12.37 -1.33 0.33
C ILE A 191 -11.38 -0.91 -0.76
N LEU A 192 -10.94 -1.82 -1.63
CA LEU A 192 -9.98 -1.51 -2.68
C LEU A 192 -10.56 -0.51 -3.68
N HIS A 193 -11.81 -0.69 -4.08
CA HIS A 193 -12.49 0.25 -4.94
C HIS A 193 -12.59 1.64 -4.30
N GLN A 194 -12.89 1.73 -3.01
CA GLN A 194 -12.93 3.00 -2.28
C GLN A 194 -11.55 3.66 -2.21
N ILE A 195 -10.48 2.88 -2.02
CA ILE A 195 -9.09 3.36 -2.01
C ILE A 195 -8.71 3.89 -3.41
N LYS A 196 -9.05 3.15 -4.50
CA LYS A 196 -8.78 3.60 -5.88
C LYS A 196 -9.54 4.87 -6.21
N LYS A 197 -10.79 4.96 -5.82
CA LYS A 197 -11.60 6.18 -5.96
C LYS A 197 -10.95 7.36 -5.22
N LEU A 198 -10.52 7.16 -3.99
CA LEU A 198 -9.82 8.18 -3.19
C LEU A 198 -8.56 8.67 -3.91
N GLN A 199 -7.73 7.75 -4.42
CA GLN A 199 -6.52 8.09 -5.18
C GLN A 199 -6.84 8.94 -6.41
N THR A 200 -7.86 8.55 -7.19
CA THR A 200 -8.28 9.26 -8.39
C THR A 200 -8.82 10.67 -8.08
N GLU A 201 -9.57 10.83 -6.99
CA GLU A 201 -10.20 12.10 -6.61
C GLU A 201 -9.19 13.08 -5.98
N THR A 202 -8.16 12.59 -5.29
CA THR A 202 -7.25 13.44 -4.50
C THR A 202 -5.86 13.57 -5.11
N GLY A 203 -5.47 12.69 -6.03
CA GLY A 203 -4.09 12.59 -6.52
C GLY A 203 -3.08 12.10 -5.46
N MET A 204 -3.57 11.52 -4.36
CA MET A 204 -2.74 11.03 -3.27
C MET A 204 -1.88 9.84 -3.73
N THR A 205 -0.63 9.78 -3.28
CA THR A 205 0.21 8.59 -3.46
C THR A 205 -0.28 7.47 -2.56
N ILE A 206 -0.49 6.27 -3.11
CA ILE A 206 -0.93 5.10 -2.34
C ILE A 206 0.10 3.98 -2.48
N ILE A 207 0.46 3.38 -1.35
CA ILE A 207 1.34 2.21 -1.30
C ILE A 207 0.55 1.08 -0.64
N LEU A 208 0.25 0.04 -1.42
CA LEU A 208 -0.52 -1.13 -1.01
C LEU A 208 0.40 -2.33 -0.86
N VAL A 209 0.55 -2.84 0.36
CA VAL A 209 1.13 -4.17 0.57
C VAL A 209 0.00 -5.19 0.48
N SER A 210 0.14 -6.18 -0.40
CA SER A 210 -0.86 -7.22 -0.58
C SER A 210 -0.23 -8.58 -0.86
N HIS A 211 -0.93 -9.65 -0.47
CA HIS A 211 -0.64 -11.02 -0.87
C HIS A 211 -1.55 -11.51 -2.01
N SER A 212 -2.55 -10.72 -2.41
CA SER A 212 -3.43 -11.03 -3.55
C SER A 212 -2.84 -10.46 -4.83
N MET A 213 -2.49 -11.34 -5.74
CA MET A 213 -1.95 -10.94 -7.05
C MET A 213 -3.03 -10.33 -7.94
N GLU A 214 -4.27 -10.79 -7.77
CA GLU A 214 -5.44 -10.24 -8.45
C GLU A 214 -5.67 -8.79 -8.06
N ASP A 215 -5.65 -8.47 -6.74
CA ASP A 215 -5.84 -7.10 -6.25
C ASP A 215 -4.76 -6.16 -6.81
N VAL A 216 -3.49 -6.62 -6.78
CA VAL A 216 -2.39 -5.79 -7.29
C VAL A 216 -2.48 -5.61 -8.79
N ALA A 217 -2.86 -6.68 -9.53
CA ALA A 217 -3.04 -6.60 -10.98
C ALA A 217 -4.12 -5.60 -11.40
N GLU A 218 -5.21 -5.51 -10.61
CA GLU A 218 -6.39 -4.71 -10.94
C GLU A 218 -6.25 -3.24 -10.53
N TYR A 219 -5.66 -2.97 -9.35
CA TYR A 219 -5.76 -1.63 -8.76
C TYR A 219 -4.51 -0.79 -8.87
N VAL A 220 -3.30 -1.39 -9.01
CA VAL A 220 -2.06 -0.60 -8.94
C VAL A 220 -1.49 -0.24 -10.31
N ASP A 221 -0.78 0.88 -10.35
CA ASP A 221 -0.11 1.35 -11.57
C ASP A 221 1.29 0.72 -11.73
N ARG A 222 1.91 0.31 -10.62
CA ARG A 222 3.28 -0.22 -10.54
C ARG A 222 3.40 -1.24 -9.43
N ILE A 223 4.19 -2.28 -9.64
CA ILE A 223 4.47 -3.34 -8.67
C ILE A 223 5.96 -3.36 -8.32
N ILE A 224 6.24 -3.35 -7.02
CA ILE A 224 7.56 -3.61 -6.45
C ILE A 224 7.53 -5.01 -5.84
N VAL A 225 8.38 -5.91 -6.32
CA VAL A 225 8.51 -7.26 -5.80
C VAL A 225 9.70 -7.33 -4.86
N MET A 226 9.41 -7.63 -3.59
CA MET A 226 10.44 -7.81 -2.56
C MET A 226 10.81 -9.28 -2.40
N ASN A 227 12.12 -9.57 -2.44
CA ASN A 227 12.66 -10.90 -2.16
C ASN A 227 13.91 -10.79 -1.28
N LYS A 228 13.92 -11.48 -0.14
CA LYS A 228 15.06 -11.54 0.80
C LYS A 228 15.64 -10.17 1.16
N GLY A 229 14.76 -9.18 1.37
CA GLY A 229 15.16 -7.83 1.75
C GLY A 229 15.55 -6.89 0.60
N SER A 230 15.59 -7.36 -0.64
CA SER A 230 15.94 -6.58 -1.82
C SER A 230 14.78 -6.47 -2.80
N VAL A 231 14.84 -5.48 -3.69
CA VAL A 231 13.90 -5.33 -4.81
C VAL A 231 14.30 -6.28 -5.93
N MET A 232 13.39 -7.21 -6.28
CA MET A 232 13.60 -8.17 -7.36
C MET A 232 13.09 -7.65 -8.70
N PHE A 233 11.86 -7.11 -8.70
CA PHE A 233 11.24 -6.46 -9.86
C PHE A 233 10.61 -5.15 -9.44
N ASP A 234 10.56 -4.22 -10.38
CA ASP A 234 9.97 -2.90 -10.21
C ASP A 234 9.50 -2.40 -11.58
N ASP A 235 8.23 -2.66 -11.91
CA ASP A 235 7.65 -2.28 -13.21
C ASP A 235 6.10 -2.30 -13.14
N ILE A 236 5.43 -2.02 -14.25
CA ILE A 236 3.97 -2.14 -14.41
C ILE A 236 3.52 -3.61 -14.26
N PRO A 237 2.26 -3.86 -13.83
CA PRO A 237 1.75 -5.21 -13.58
C PRO A 237 1.99 -6.20 -14.73
N ARG A 238 1.70 -5.81 -15.97
CA ARG A 238 1.88 -6.67 -17.16
C ARG A 238 3.31 -7.18 -17.32
N LYS A 239 4.31 -6.34 -17.04
CA LYS A 239 5.71 -6.74 -17.14
C LYS A 239 6.16 -7.61 -15.98
N VAL A 240 5.74 -7.28 -14.76
CA VAL A 240 6.07 -8.09 -13.58
C VAL A 240 5.48 -9.49 -13.73
N PHE A 241 4.21 -9.62 -14.09
CA PHE A 241 3.56 -10.93 -14.23
C PHE A 241 3.96 -11.71 -15.49
N ALA A 242 4.61 -11.08 -16.48
CA ALA A 242 5.29 -11.80 -17.56
C ALA A 242 6.43 -12.71 -17.02
N HIS A 243 7.02 -12.37 -15.87
CA HIS A 243 8.02 -13.15 -15.16
C HIS A 243 7.41 -14.17 -14.16
N TYR A 244 6.21 -14.72 -14.47
CA TYR A 244 5.48 -15.58 -13.53
C TYR A 244 6.28 -16.79 -13.05
N LYS A 245 7.20 -17.34 -13.88
CA LYS A 245 8.05 -18.46 -13.48
C LYS A 245 9.09 -18.08 -12.44
N GLU A 246 9.73 -16.93 -12.61
CA GLU A 246 10.68 -16.39 -11.64
C GLU A 246 9.99 -15.99 -10.34
N LEU A 247 8.71 -15.54 -10.41
CA LEU A 247 7.89 -15.31 -9.24
C LEU A 247 7.58 -16.61 -8.50
N GLU A 248 7.26 -17.71 -9.21
CA GLU A 248 7.04 -19.05 -8.63
C GLU A 248 8.29 -19.56 -7.90
N GLU A 249 9.50 -19.35 -8.45
CA GLU A 249 10.76 -19.75 -7.82
C GLU A 249 10.98 -19.10 -6.45
N VAL A 250 10.41 -17.93 -6.23
CA VAL A 250 10.47 -17.20 -4.94
C VAL A 250 9.19 -17.37 -4.11
N GLY A 251 8.29 -18.29 -4.49
CA GLY A 251 7.08 -18.61 -3.75
C GLY A 251 5.93 -17.60 -3.92
N LEU A 252 5.94 -16.84 -5.02
CA LEU A 252 4.86 -15.96 -5.41
C LEU A 252 4.08 -16.55 -6.59
N ALA A 253 2.76 -16.37 -6.61
CA ALA A 253 1.95 -16.67 -7.78
C ALA A 253 1.86 -15.46 -8.74
N ALA A 254 1.35 -15.69 -9.94
CA ALA A 254 0.77 -14.64 -10.79
C ALA A 254 -0.76 -14.70 -10.70
N PRO A 255 -1.49 -13.71 -11.23
CA PRO A 255 -2.95 -13.81 -11.38
C PRO A 255 -3.36 -15.07 -12.13
N GLN A 256 -4.49 -15.68 -11.75
CA GLN A 256 -4.95 -16.93 -12.35
C GLN A 256 -5.11 -16.84 -13.87
N VAL A 257 -5.55 -15.68 -14.37
CA VAL A 257 -5.71 -15.43 -15.81
C VAL A 257 -4.39 -15.59 -16.57
N THR A 258 -3.25 -15.24 -15.98
CA THR A 258 -1.92 -15.42 -16.59
C THR A 258 -1.68 -16.89 -16.94
N TYR A 259 -1.96 -17.80 -16.02
CA TYR A 259 -1.82 -19.25 -16.26
C TYR A 259 -2.79 -19.77 -17.31
N ILE A 260 -4.05 -19.31 -17.28
CA ILE A 260 -5.08 -19.69 -18.26
C ILE A 260 -4.64 -19.28 -19.66
N LEU A 261 -4.21 -18.04 -19.85
CA LEU A 261 -3.79 -17.54 -21.16
C LEU A 261 -2.55 -18.27 -21.70
N HIS A 262 -1.58 -18.53 -20.83
CA HIS A 262 -0.41 -19.34 -21.21
C HIS A 262 -0.77 -20.78 -21.60
N GLU A 263 -1.73 -21.40 -20.91
CA GLU A 263 -2.19 -22.74 -21.26
C GLU A 263 -2.98 -22.75 -22.57
N LEU A 264 -3.84 -21.76 -22.82
CA LEU A 264 -4.54 -21.60 -24.10
C LEU A 264 -3.56 -21.44 -25.26
N LYS A 265 -2.52 -20.61 -25.08
CA LYS A 265 -1.47 -20.43 -26.09
C LYS A 265 -0.72 -21.73 -26.37
N LYS A 266 -0.40 -22.55 -25.35
CA LYS A 266 0.23 -23.87 -25.53
C LYS A 266 -0.66 -24.83 -26.32
N ARG A 267 -1.99 -24.71 -26.20
CA ARG A 267 -2.95 -25.49 -26.97
C ARG A 267 -3.21 -24.98 -28.37
N GLY A 268 -2.51 -23.95 -28.80
CA GLY A 268 -2.53 -23.44 -30.18
C GLY A 268 -3.47 -22.27 -30.42
N LEU A 269 -4.13 -21.70 -29.38
CA LEU A 269 -4.85 -20.46 -29.52
C LEU A 269 -3.88 -19.27 -29.55
N ASN A 270 -4.12 -18.33 -30.47
CA ASN A 270 -3.26 -17.13 -30.59
C ASN A 270 -3.76 -16.00 -29.66
N VAL A 271 -3.79 -16.27 -28.33
CA VAL A 271 -4.21 -15.29 -27.34
C VAL A 271 -3.03 -14.42 -26.86
N ASP A 272 -3.31 -13.16 -26.53
CA ASP A 272 -2.37 -12.30 -25.85
C ASP A 272 -2.21 -12.77 -24.40
N THR A 273 -1.00 -13.12 -24.01
CA THR A 273 -0.67 -13.59 -22.65
C THR A 273 -0.26 -12.47 -21.69
N SER A 274 -0.31 -11.20 -22.13
CA SER A 274 0.06 -10.04 -21.30
C SER A 274 -1.08 -9.54 -20.40
N ALA A 275 -2.31 -10.00 -20.61
CA ALA A 275 -3.46 -9.64 -19.79
C ALA A 275 -3.29 -10.13 -18.34
N THR A 276 -3.62 -9.27 -17.39
CA THR A 276 -3.44 -9.50 -15.96
C THR A 276 -4.74 -9.48 -15.15
N THR A 277 -5.83 -8.97 -15.75
CA THR A 277 -7.17 -8.96 -15.16
C THR A 277 -8.13 -9.90 -15.89
N ILE A 278 -9.26 -10.22 -15.26
CA ILE A 278 -10.28 -11.11 -15.83
C ILE A 278 -10.88 -10.45 -17.07
N GLU A 279 -11.15 -9.15 -17.02
CA GLU A 279 -11.73 -8.37 -18.12
C GLU A 279 -10.82 -8.39 -19.34
N GLU A 280 -9.54 -8.06 -19.16
CA GLU A 280 -8.53 -8.09 -20.23
C GLU A 280 -8.38 -9.49 -20.83
N ALA A 281 -8.39 -10.54 -19.98
CA ALA A 281 -8.29 -11.92 -20.46
C ALA A 281 -9.54 -12.35 -21.26
N ALA A 282 -10.74 -11.95 -20.82
CA ALA A 282 -11.97 -12.22 -21.53
C ALA A 282 -11.99 -11.55 -22.92
N GLU A 283 -11.56 -10.29 -23.01
CA GLU A 283 -11.45 -9.55 -24.28
C GLU A 283 -10.53 -10.27 -25.27
N THR A 284 -9.29 -10.60 -24.87
CA THR A 284 -8.32 -11.26 -25.75
C THR A 284 -8.76 -12.66 -26.20
N ILE A 285 -9.49 -13.40 -25.35
CA ILE A 285 -10.05 -14.70 -25.72
C ILE A 285 -11.17 -14.53 -26.74
N LEU A 286 -12.10 -13.58 -26.53
CA LEU A 286 -13.19 -13.32 -27.45
C LEU A 286 -12.69 -12.86 -28.82
N GLU A 287 -11.71 -11.96 -28.87
CA GLU A 287 -11.08 -11.51 -30.10
C GLU A 287 -10.42 -12.65 -30.90
N THR A 288 -9.94 -13.69 -30.20
CA THR A 288 -9.27 -14.84 -30.84
C THR A 288 -10.30 -15.85 -31.38
N LEU A 289 -11.53 -15.92 -30.83
CA LEU A 289 -12.56 -16.87 -31.20
C LEU A 289 -13.55 -16.31 -32.25
N CYS A 290 -13.60 -15.01 -32.44
CA CYS A 290 -14.42 -14.33 -33.46
C CYS A 290 -13.65 -14.07 -34.73
#